data_caa23961f58983d7f8db6545b02ce775
#
_entry.id   caa23961f58983d7f8db6545b02ce775
#
_cell.length_a   1.000
_cell.length_b   1.000
_cell.length_c   1.000
_cell.angle_alpha   90.00
_cell.angle_beta   90.00
_cell.angle_gamma   90.00
#
_symmetry.space_group_name_H-M   'P 1'
#
loop_
_entity.id
_entity.type
_entity.pdbx_description
1 polymer ?
#
loop_
_entity_poly.entity_id
_entity_poly.type
_entity_poly.pdbx_seq_one_letter_code
_entity_poly.pdbx_strand_id
1 'polypeptide(L)'
;MNDELTAVDIQKMQEELEYRRIELRAKLIEDVKTAREFGDLSENFEYKSAKREKNRNDSRIRYLERMIKTAKVIDVRSNADEIGLFDKVTIYIEEDDEEQTIELVTTLRQNALKGLISKESPVGKAVLGHKVGDRVTVQVNENYSYDIVIRAVEKGQDDASLPISSY
;
A
#
# COMPACT_ATOMS: atom_id res chain seq x y z
N MET A 1 8.64 9.60 10.29
CA MET A 1 9.46 8.60 9.59
C MET A 1 9.06 8.58 8.13
N ASN A 2 10.04 8.52 7.23
CA ASN A 2 9.78 8.53 5.79
C ASN A 2 9.57 7.10 5.29
N ASP A 3 8.56 6.92 4.44
CA ASP A 3 8.29 5.61 3.86
C ASP A 3 9.41 5.20 2.89
N GLU A 4 9.80 3.94 2.96
CA GLU A 4 10.73 3.35 2.01
C GLU A 4 9.96 2.80 0.83
N LEU A 5 10.14 3.41 -0.33
CA LEU A 5 9.37 3.14 -1.54
C LEU A 5 10.29 2.88 -2.74
N THR A 6 9.81 2.10 -3.69
CA THR A 6 10.56 1.82 -4.93
C THR A 6 10.33 2.92 -5.96
N ALA A 7 11.18 2.94 -7.00
CA ALA A 7 11.01 3.85 -8.13
C ALA A 7 9.64 3.65 -8.83
N VAL A 8 9.15 2.41 -8.91
CA VAL A 8 7.84 2.11 -9.48
C VAL A 8 6.71 2.68 -8.63
N ASP A 9 6.82 2.61 -7.30
CA ASP A 9 5.86 3.26 -6.39
C ASP A 9 5.78 4.77 -6.65
N ILE A 10 6.93 5.42 -6.76
CA ILE A 10 7.01 6.87 -7.03
C ILE A 10 6.37 7.20 -8.37
N GLN A 11 6.66 6.43 -9.41
CA GLN A 11 6.08 6.64 -10.73
C GLN A 11 4.55 6.51 -10.69
N LYS A 12 4.03 5.49 -10.03
CA LYS A 12 2.58 5.30 -9.89
C LYS A 12 1.91 6.47 -9.15
N MET A 13 2.54 6.98 -8.11
CA MET A 13 2.03 8.15 -7.40
C MET A 13 2.04 9.41 -8.27
N GLN A 14 3.10 9.60 -9.06
CA GLN A 14 3.20 10.74 -9.98
C GLN A 14 2.12 10.69 -11.05
N GLU A 15 1.86 9.52 -11.64
CA GLU A 15 0.80 9.32 -12.64
C GLU A 15 -0.60 9.60 -12.05
N GLU A 16 -0.88 9.08 -10.86
CA GLU A 16 -2.15 9.35 -10.16
C GLU A 16 -2.30 10.83 -9.83
N LEU A 17 -1.23 11.46 -9.34
CA LEU A 17 -1.22 12.88 -8.98
C LEU A 17 -1.52 13.76 -10.19
N GLU A 18 -0.90 13.48 -11.33
CA GLU A 18 -1.13 14.23 -12.58
C GLU A 18 -2.59 14.11 -13.02
N TYR A 19 -3.13 12.89 -13.05
CA TYR A 19 -4.53 12.65 -13.39
C TYR A 19 -5.48 13.42 -12.47
N ARG A 20 -5.24 13.39 -11.17
CA ARG A 20 -6.11 14.03 -10.17
C ARG A 20 -6.04 15.56 -10.23
N ARG A 21 -4.88 16.12 -10.54
CA ARG A 21 -4.70 17.57 -10.66
C ARG A 21 -5.31 18.13 -11.94
N ILE A 22 -5.16 17.44 -13.04
CA ILE A 22 -5.49 17.97 -14.37
C ILE A 22 -6.91 17.56 -14.77
N GLU A 23 -7.18 16.24 -14.81
CA GLU A 23 -8.45 15.72 -15.32
C GLU A 23 -9.54 15.67 -14.28
N LEU A 24 -9.31 14.96 -13.18
CA LEU A 24 -10.34 14.70 -12.17
C LEU A 24 -10.76 15.97 -11.44
N ARG A 25 -9.80 16.83 -11.07
CA ARG A 25 -10.11 18.07 -10.37
C ARG A 25 -11.00 18.99 -11.19
N ALA A 26 -10.72 19.14 -12.49
CA ALA A 26 -11.53 19.95 -13.38
C ALA A 26 -12.97 19.43 -13.45
N LYS A 27 -13.13 18.11 -13.58
CA LYS A 27 -14.44 17.47 -13.58
C LYS A 27 -15.20 17.68 -12.27
N LEU A 28 -14.53 17.52 -11.14
CA LEU A 28 -15.15 17.65 -9.81
C LEU A 28 -15.55 19.09 -9.51
N ILE A 29 -14.80 20.07 -9.97
CA ILE A 29 -15.14 21.49 -9.87
C ILE A 29 -16.43 21.77 -10.67
N GLU A 30 -16.52 21.23 -11.88
CA GLU A 30 -17.70 21.39 -12.71
C GLU A 30 -18.91 20.70 -12.11
N ASP A 31 -18.74 19.51 -11.51
CA ASP A 31 -19.82 18.80 -10.82
C ASP A 31 -20.38 19.62 -9.64
N VAL A 32 -19.51 20.28 -8.87
CA VAL A 32 -19.93 21.17 -7.78
C VAL A 32 -20.72 22.36 -8.33
N LYS A 33 -20.23 22.97 -9.40
CA LYS A 33 -20.87 24.12 -10.04
C LYS A 33 -22.27 23.75 -10.55
N THR A 34 -22.37 22.61 -11.24
CA THR A 34 -23.66 22.11 -11.76
C THR A 34 -24.63 21.83 -10.62
N ALA A 35 -24.18 21.21 -9.54
CA ALA A 35 -25.03 20.89 -8.40
C ALA A 35 -25.56 22.14 -7.69
N ARG A 36 -24.79 23.26 -7.67
CA ARG A 36 -25.25 24.52 -7.12
C ARG A 36 -26.44 25.11 -7.84
N GLU A 37 -26.61 24.79 -9.11
CA GLU A 37 -27.69 25.32 -9.95
C GLU A 37 -29.04 24.69 -9.61
N PHE A 38 -29.09 23.59 -8.83
CA PHE A 38 -30.30 22.86 -8.49
C PHE A 38 -31.07 23.41 -7.27
N GLY A 39 -30.65 24.50 -6.66
CA GLY A 39 -31.43 25.18 -5.62
C GLY A 39 -30.71 25.46 -4.31
N ASP A 40 -31.42 25.44 -3.17
CA ASP A 40 -30.91 25.78 -1.86
C ASP A 40 -29.77 24.85 -1.43
N LEU A 41 -28.62 25.42 -1.14
CA LEU A 41 -27.40 24.68 -0.76
C LEU A 41 -27.53 23.93 0.57
N SER A 42 -28.39 24.41 1.49
CA SER A 42 -28.56 23.79 2.81
C SER A 42 -29.26 22.43 2.75
N GLU A 43 -30.10 22.21 1.76
CA GLU A 43 -30.87 20.99 1.56
C GLU A 43 -30.46 20.22 0.28
N ASN A 44 -29.49 20.74 -0.45
CA ASN A 44 -29.05 20.17 -1.71
C ASN A 44 -28.05 19.05 -1.48
N PHE A 45 -28.53 17.80 -1.47
CA PHE A 45 -27.70 16.62 -1.29
C PHE A 45 -26.68 16.41 -2.42
N GLU A 46 -27.05 16.78 -3.64
CA GLU A 46 -26.14 16.69 -4.80
C GLU A 46 -24.96 17.61 -4.64
N TYR A 47 -25.19 18.84 -4.17
CA TYR A 47 -24.13 19.78 -3.85
C TYR A 47 -23.21 19.28 -2.74
N LYS A 48 -23.77 18.74 -1.65
CA LYS A 48 -22.99 18.20 -0.54
C LYS A 48 -22.15 17.00 -0.98
N SER A 49 -22.72 16.12 -1.80
CA SER A 49 -22.00 14.97 -2.33
C SER A 49 -20.87 15.38 -3.28
N ALA A 50 -21.14 16.29 -4.20
CA ALA A 50 -20.14 16.80 -5.15
C ALA A 50 -19.00 17.51 -4.43
N LYS A 51 -19.30 18.34 -3.43
CA LYS A 51 -18.30 19.02 -2.59
C LYS A 51 -17.44 18.01 -1.83
N ARG A 52 -18.04 16.96 -1.29
CA ARG A 52 -17.31 15.89 -0.58
C ARG A 52 -16.33 15.19 -1.49
N GLU A 53 -16.74 14.84 -2.70
CA GLU A 53 -15.86 14.18 -3.68
C GLU A 53 -14.70 15.08 -4.08
N LYS A 54 -14.96 16.38 -4.31
CA LYS A 54 -13.93 17.36 -4.60
C LYS A 54 -12.92 17.45 -3.45
N ASN A 55 -13.40 17.54 -2.22
CA ASN A 55 -12.53 17.64 -1.04
C ASN A 55 -11.72 16.36 -0.82
N ARG A 56 -12.30 15.20 -1.09
CA ARG A 56 -11.61 13.92 -1.02
C ARG A 56 -10.46 13.87 -2.03
N ASN A 57 -10.71 14.33 -3.25
CA ASN A 57 -9.67 14.41 -4.27
C ASN A 57 -8.55 15.38 -3.87
N ASP A 58 -8.88 16.55 -3.36
CA ASP A 58 -7.89 17.52 -2.88
C ASP A 58 -7.04 16.95 -1.73
N SER A 59 -7.65 16.19 -0.83
CA SER A 59 -6.94 15.51 0.25
C SER A 59 -5.98 14.44 -0.27
N ARG A 60 -6.42 13.66 -1.25
CA ARG A 60 -5.56 12.65 -1.90
C ARG A 60 -4.39 13.30 -2.62
N ILE A 61 -4.61 14.41 -3.30
CA ILE A 61 -3.54 15.19 -3.96
C ILE A 61 -2.47 15.59 -2.92
N ARG A 62 -2.89 16.19 -1.80
CA ARG A 62 -1.94 16.59 -0.74
C ARG A 62 -1.18 15.39 -0.16
N TYR A 63 -1.86 14.25 0.00
CA TYR A 63 -1.24 13.03 0.47
C TYR A 63 -0.15 12.55 -0.51
N LEU A 64 -0.48 12.47 -1.81
CA LEU A 64 0.48 12.03 -2.83
C LEU A 64 1.68 12.97 -2.94
N GLU A 65 1.44 14.28 -2.90
CA GLU A 65 2.52 15.29 -2.91
C GLU A 65 3.48 15.09 -1.73
N ARG A 66 2.92 14.90 -0.54
CA ARG A 66 3.73 14.66 0.67
C ARG A 66 4.52 13.37 0.56
N MET A 67 3.87 12.28 0.15
CA MET A 67 4.53 10.98 0.01
C MET A 67 5.68 11.02 -0.99
N ILE A 68 5.48 11.62 -2.16
CA ILE A 68 6.52 11.77 -3.17
C ILE A 68 7.69 12.61 -2.64
N LYS A 69 7.37 13.68 -1.92
CA LYS A 69 8.39 14.59 -1.36
C LYS A 69 9.25 13.93 -0.28
N THR A 70 8.63 13.11 0.56
CA THR A 70 9.29 12.56 1.76
C THR A 70 9.75 11.11 1.62
N ALA A 71 9.41 10.44 0.53
CA ALA A 71 9.76 9.04 0.32
C ALA A 71 11.28 8.84 0.25
N LYS A 72 11.73 7.78 0.89
CA LYS A 72 13.10 7.28 0.73
C LYS A 72 13.06 6.22 -0.36
N VAL A 73 13.72 6.47 -1.49
CA VAL A 73 13.76 5.52 -2.60
C VAL A 73 14.70 4.39 -2.28
N ILE A 74 14.20 3.16 -2.35
CA ILE A 74 14.98 1.94 -2.12
C ILE A 74 15.05 1.08 -3.38
N ASP A 75 16.09 0.26 -3.46
CA ASP A 75 16.28 -0.70 -4.54
C ASP A 75 15.73 -2.08 -4.14
N VAL A 76 15.12 -2.80 -5.08
CA VAL A 76 14.51 -4.12 -4.86
C VAL A 76 15.54 -5.23 -5.09
N ARG A 77 16.74 -5.09 -4.57
CA ARG A 77 17.76 -6.14 -4.70
C ARG A 77 17.82 -6.98 -3.43
N SER A 78 17.77 -8.28 -3.63
CA SER A 78 18.01 -9.25 -2.57
C SER A 78 18.78 -10.44 -3.14
N ASN A 79 19.50 -11.16 -2.28
CA ASN A 79 20.19 -12.36 -2.67
C ASN A 79 19.17 -13.45 -3.07
N ALA A 80 19.59 -14.36 -3.94
CA ALA A 80 18.71 -15.41 -4.46
C ALA A 80 18.16 -16.36 -3.38
N ASP A 81 18.87 -16.48 -2.25
CA ASP A 81 18.50 -17.36 -1.14
C ASP A 81 17.83 -16.61 0.04
N GLU A 82 17.70 -15.30 -0.06
CA GLU A 82 17.11 -14.47 1.00
C GLU A 82 15.76 -13.88 0.56
N ILE A 83 14.86 -13.74 1.52
CA ILE A 83 13.55 -13.10 1.29
C ILE A 83 13.74 -11.60 1.15
N GLY A 84 13.25 -11.06 0.04
CA GLY A 84 13.25 -9.63 -0.25
C GLY A 84 11.87 -9.13 -0.66
N LEU A 85 11.80 -7.84 -1.04
CA LEU A 85 10.57 -7.24 -1.54
C LEU A 85 10.10 -7.94 -2.82
N PHE A 86 8.78 -8.09 -2.93
CA PHE A 86 8.06 -8.74 -4.03
C PHE A 86 8.30 -10.24 -4.16
N ASP A 87 8.95 -10.85 -3.18
CA ASP A 87 9.06 -12.31 -3.10
C ASP A 87 7.79 -12.88 -2.45
N LYS A 88 7.37 -14.05 -2.94
CA LYS A 88 6.29 -14.82 -2.33
C LYS A 88 6.88 -15.80 -1.34
N VAL A 89 6.34 -15.80 -0.13
CA VAL A 89 6.85 -16.59 0.99
C VAL A 89 5.73 -17.48 1.50
N THR A 90 5.97 -18.77 1.57
CA THR A 90 5.07 -19.71 2.25
C THR A 90 5.58 -19.90 3.67
N ILE A 91 4.75 -19.56 4.62
CA ILE A 91 5.03 -19.66 6.05
C ILE A 91 4.11 -20.68 6.71
N TYR A 92 4.65 -21.42 7.68
CA TYR A 92 3.89 -22.29 8.55
C TYR A 92 3.72 -21.62 9.90
N ILE A 93 2.48 -21.37 10.28
CA ILE A 93 2.13 -20.74 11.55
C ILE A 93 1.92 -21.83 12.58
N GLU A 94 2.87 -21.98 13.51
CA GLU A 94 2.86 -23.07 14.48
C GLU A 94 1.63 -23.07 15.40
N GLU A 95 1.20 -21.88 15.82
CA GLU A 95 0.07 -21.68 16.71
C GLU A 95 -1.25 -22.20 16.13
N ASP A 96 -1.44 -21.97 14.84
CA ASP A 96 -2.69 -22.33 14.13
C ASP A 96 -2.58 -23.65 13.35
N ASP A 97 -1.39 -24.23 13.25
CA ASP A 97 -1.10 -25.38 12.41
C ASP A 97 -1.56 -25.19 10.95
N GLU A 98 -1.27 -24.01 10.41
CA GLU A 98 -1.67 -23.61 9.04
C GLU A 98 -0.50 -23.08 8.24
N GLU A 99 -0.55 -23.33 6.93
CA GLU A 99 0.32 -22.68 5.97
C GLU A 99 -0.38 -21.49 5.33
N GLN A 100 0.38 -20.44 5.08
CA GLN A 100 -0.09 -19.24 4.42
C GLN A 100 0.97 -18.76 3.44
N THR A 101 0.56 -18.33 2.25
CA THR A 101 1.45 -17.70 1.28
C THR A 101 1.21 -16.19 1.28
N ILE A 102 2.29 -15.44 1.47
CA ILE A 102 2.26 -13.99 1.47
C ILE A 102 3.25 -13.45 0.43
N GLU A 103 3.03 -12.23 -0.01
CA GLU A 103 3.97 -11.50 -0.86
C GLU A 103 4.40 -10.24 -0.11
N LEU A 104 5.71 -10.04 0.04
CA LEU A 104 6.23 -8.84 0.69
C LEU A 104 6.19 -7.67 -0.27
N VAL A 105 5.59 -6.57 0.20
CA VAL A 105 5.46 -5.35 -0.60
C VAL A 105 5.83 -4.11 0.23
N THR A 106 5.89 -2.97 -0.42
CA THR A 106 6.03 -1.68 0.27
C THR A 106 4.72 -1.31 0.96
N THR A 107 4.79 -0.38 1.91
CA THR A 107 3.59 0.11 2.63
C THR A 107 2.51 0.63 1.69
N LEU A 108 2.92 1.19 0.56
CA LEU A 108 2.01 1.77 -0.43
C LEU A 108 1.18 0.73 -1.19
N ARG A 109 1.68 -0.51 -1.31
CA ARG A 109 1.03 -1.57 -2.08
C ARG A 109 0.39 -2.67 -1.23
N GLN A 110 0.39 -2.53 0.08
CA GLN A 110 -0.17 -3.55 0.96
C GLN A 110 -1.66 -3.76 0.71
N ASN A 111 -2.07 -5.01 0.75
CA ASN A 111 -3.46 -5.43 0.67
C ASN A 111 -3.59 -6.83 1.30
N ALA A 112 -3.94 -6.85 2.57
CA ALA A 112 -3.99 -8.09 3.35
C ALA A 112 -4.96 -9.12 2.77
N LEU A 113 -6.07 -8.68 2.15
CA LEU A 113 -7.04 -9.57 1.53
C LEU A 113 -6.46 -10.33 0.34
N LYS A 114 -5.46 -9.76 -0.32
CA LYS A 114 -4.76 -10.38 -1.45
C LYS A 114 -3.44 -11.03 -1.04
N GLY A 115 -3.15 -11.10 0.26
CA GLY A 115 -1.89 -11.63 0.75
C GLY A 115 -0.68 -10.71 0.54
N LEU A 116 -0.90 -9.44 0.20
CA LEU A 116 0.16 -8.45 0.02
C LEU A 116 0.45 -7.80 1.36
N ILE A 117 1.57 -8.19 1.96
CA ILE A 117 1.95 -7.81 3.31
C ILE A 117 3.10 -6.82 3.28
N SER A 118 2.94 -5.69 3.98
CA SER A 118 3.99 -4.68 4.08
C SER A 118 5.25 -5.23 4.75
N LYS A 119 6.39 -4.87 4.22
CA LYS A 119 7.68 -5.16 4.86
C LYS A 119 7.81 -4.56 6.26
N GLU A 120 7.01 -3.54 6.58
CA GLU A 120 6.97 -2.88 7.89
C GLU A 120 6.01 -3.56 8.87
N SER A 121 5.16 -4.49 8.42
CA SER A 121 4.28 -5.26 9.28
C SER A 121 5.07 -6.21 10.19
N PRO A 122 4.48 -6.70 11.29
CA PRO A 122 5.17 -7.67 12.16
C PRO A 122 5.66 -8.91 11.41
N VAL A 123 4.84 -9.49 10.54
CA VAL A 123 5.25 -10.66 9.73
C VAL A 123 6.32 -10.26 8.73
N GLY A 124 6.14 -9.14 8.03
CA GLY A 124 7.11 -8.65 7.05
C GLY A 124 8.49 -8.43 7.65
N LYS A 125 8.56 -7.79 8.81
CA LYS A 125 9.83 -7.58 9.54
C LYS A 125 10.46 -8.90 9.98
N ALA A 126 9.64 -9.86 10.38
CA ALA A 126 10.14 -11.15 10.86
C ALA A 126 10.78 -11.99 9.74
N VAL A 127 10.21 -11.97 8.52
CA VAL A 127 10.68 -12.84 7.42
C VAL A 127 11.74 -12.19 6.53
N LEU A 128 11.79 -10.88 6.45
CA LEU A 128 12.70 -10.15 5.56
C LEU A 128 14.16 -10.53 5.85
N GLY A 129 14.89 -10.94 4.81
CA GLY A 129 16.30 -11.34 4.91
C GLY A 129 16.53 -12.76 5.38
N HIS A 130 15.51 -13.49 5.77
CA HIS A 130 15.60 -14.89 6.17
C HIS A 130 15.53 -15.85 4.98
N LYS A 131 15.75 -17.13 5.24
CA LYS A 131 15.86 -18.19 4.23
C LYS A 131 14.87 -19.32 4.50
N VAL A 132 14.62 -20.14 3.50
CA VAL A 132 13.83 -21.38 3.66
C VAL A 132 14.42 -22.23 4.78
N GLY A 133 13.55 -22.71 5.66
CA GLY A 133 13.93 -23.52 6.81
C GLY A 133 14.12 -22.72 8.09
N ASP A 134 14.21 -21.40 8.01
CA ASP A 134 14.35 -20.57 9.21
C ASP A 134 13.06 -20.56 10.02
N ARG A 135 13.23 -20.65 11.34
CA ARG A 135 12.15 -20.46 12.30
C ARG A 135 12.31 -19.06 12.90
N VAL A 136 11.30 -18.24 12.75
CA VAL A 136 11.36 -16.84 13.22
C VAL A 136 10.16 -16.52 14.09
N THR A 137 10.35 -15.57 15.00
CA THR A 137 9.29 -15.07 15.89
C THR A 137 8.69 -13.80 15.32
N VAL A 138 7.38 -13.80 15.17
CA VAL A 138 6.62 -12.60 14.76
C VAL A 138 6.20 -11.86 16.02
N GLN A 139 6.75 -10.68 16.24
CA GLN A 139 6.43 -9.84 17.39
C GLN A 139 5.29 -8.88 17.01
N VAL A 140 4.07 -9.17 17.49
CA VAL A 140 2.89 -8.35 17.19
C VAL A 140 2.85 -7.10 18.08
N ASN A 141 3.04 -7.29 19.39
CA ASN A 141 3.12 -6.22 20.38
C ASN A 141 3.95 -6.67 21.57
N GLU A 142 4.02 -5.88 22.62
CA GLU A 142 4.81 -6.22 23.82
C GLU A 142 4.35 -7.51 24.51
N ASN A 143 3.07 -7.87 24.35
CA ASN A 143 2.44 -8.98 25.08
C ASN A 143 2.15 -10.21 24.20
N TYR A 144 2.31 -10.08 22.89
CA TYR A 144 1.94 -11.17 21.98
C TYR A 144 2.96 -11.36 20.87
N SER A 145 3.43 -12.58 20.74
CA SER A 145 4.28 -13.04 19.66
C SER A 145 3.93 -14.48 19.30
N TYR A 146 4.27 -14.90 18.12
CA TYR A 146 4.11 -16.29 17.69
C TYR A 146 5.24 -16.68 16.75
N ASP A 147 5.46 -18.00 16.62
CA ASP A 147 6.54 -18.53 15.80
C ASP A 147 6.03 -19.06 14.47
N ILE A 148 6.83 -18.83 13.44
CA ILE A 148 6.57 -19.32 12.09
C ILE A 148 7.83 -19.99 11.53
N VAL A 149 7.63 -20.91 10.58
CA VAL A 149 8.71 -21.55 9.84
C VAL A 149 8.56 -21.17 8.37
N ILE A 150 9.66 -20.75 7.76
CA ILE A 150 9.68 -20.39 6.34
C ILE A 150 9.84 -21.68 5.53
N ARG A 151 8.80 -22.03 4.75
CA ARG A 151 8.76 -23.30 4.02
C ARG A 151 9.12 -23.18 2.56
N ALA A 152 8.82 -22.07 1.92
CA ALA A 152 9.13 -21.83 0.52
C ALA A 152 9.32 -20.34 0.24
N VAL A 153 10.16 -20.03 -0.72
CA VAL A 153 10.39 -18.66 -1.20
C VAL A 153 10.40 -18.72 -2.73
N GLU A 154 9.52 -17.93 -3.35
CA GLU A 154 9.50 -17.73 -4.80
C GLU A 154 9.95 -16.30 -5.07
N LYS A 155 11.08 -16.13 -5.75
CA LYS A 155 11.63 -14.81 -6.08
C LYS A 155 10.72 -14.08 -7.04
N GLY A 156 10.47 -12.81 -6.75
CA GLY A 156 9.63 -11.95 -7.57
C GLY A 156 10.32 -10.66 -7.95
N GLN A 157 9.59 -9.81 -8.65
CA GLN A 157 10.02 -8.48 -9.09
C GLN A 157 8.96 -7.46 -8.78
N ASP A 158 9.32 -6.18 -8.80
CA ASP A 158 8.38 -5.09 -8.62
C ASP A 158 7.37 -5.09 -9.77
N ASP A 159 6.17 -5.58 -9.49
CA ASP A 159 5.11 -5.71 -10.48
C ASP A 159 4.34 -4.39 -10.59
N ALA A 160 4.54 -3.71 -11.72
CA ALA A 160 3.88 -2.44 -12.01
C ALA A 160 2.36 -2.56 -12.16
N SER A 161 1.82 -3.78 -12.31
CA SER A 161 0.38 -4.01 -12.35
C SER A 161 -0.29 -3.96 -10.97
N LEU A 162 0.48 -4.12 -9.88
CA LEU A 162 -0.04 -4.02 -8.53
C LEU A 162 -0.39 -2.56 -8.20
N PRO A 163 -1.65 -2.25 -7.89
CA PRO A 163 -2.05 -0.88 -7.63
C PRO A 163 -1.52 -0.38 -6.30
N ILE A 164 -1.30 0.93 -6.22
CA ILE A 164 -1.05 1.58 -4.94
C ILE A 164 -2.34 1.67 -4.13
N SER A 165 -2.21 1.57 -2.81
CA SER A 165 -3.37 1.58 -1.93
C SER A 165 -4.10 2.92 -1.96
N SER A 166 -5.42 2.83 -2.01
CA SER A 166 -6.31 3.96 -1.70
C SER A 166 -6.56 3.95 -0.19
N TYR A 167 -6.81 5.09 0.38
CA TYR A 167 -7.21 5.14 1.78
C TYR A 167 -8.69 5.37 1.94
#